data_2feb7cb3ed449571a28bf6a9a55ea1e1
#
_entry.id   2feb7cb3ed449571a28bf6a9a55ea1e1
#
_cell.length_a   1.000
_cell.length_b   1.000
_cell.length_c   1.000
_cell.angle_alpha   90.00
_cell.angle_beta   90.00
_cell.angle_gamma   90.00
#
_symmetry.space_group_name_H-M   'P 1'
#
loop_
_entity.id
_entity.type
_entity.pdbx_description
1 polymer ?
#
loop_
_entity_poly.entity_id
_entity_poly.type
_entity_poly.pdbx_seq_one_letter_code
_entity_poly.pdbx_strand_id
1 'polypeptide(L)' 'KEISKIICNKCGKEIPVSGGHAMEGVFRVDYEWGYFSEKDGERHSFDLCEACYDKLLRSFQIPVEIEG' A
#
# COMPACT_ATOMS: atom_id res chain seq x y z
N LYS A 1 -6.16 -15.02 12.21
CA LYS A 1 -6.16 -15.64 10.88
C LYS A 1 -4.90 -15.31 10.13
N GLU A 2 -4.24 -16.32 9.62
CA GLU A 2 -2.98 -16.09 8.88
C GLU A 2 -3.25 -15.49 7.52
N ILE A 3 -2.38 -14.57 7.13
CA ILE A 3 -2.39 -14.03 5.79
C ILE A 3 -1.59 -14.97 4.90
N SER A 4 -2.24 -15.55 3.90
CA SER A 4 -1.59 -16.50 3.01
C SER A 4 -1.15 -15.85 1.70
N LYS A 5 -1.73 -14.70 1.34
CA LYS A 5 -1.31 -13.97 0.15
C LYS A 5 -1.72 -12.51 0.24
N ILE A 6 -0.98 -11.69 -0.47
CA ILE A 6 -1.27 -10.26 -0.59
C ILE A 6 -1.38 -9.96 -2.07
N ILE A 7 -2.38 -9.20 -2.46
CA ILE A 7 -2.60 -8.85 -3.87
C ILE A 7 -2.53 -7.34 -4.02
N CYS A 8 -1.71 -6.89 -4.97
CA CYS A 8 -1.61 -5.46 -5.27
C CYS A 8 -2.94 -4.94 -5.80
N ASN A 9 -3.46 -3.91 -5.17
CA ASN A 9 -4.76 -3.36 -5.57
C ASN A 9 -4.72 -2.63 -6.90
N LYS A 10 -3.53 -2.25 -7.37
CA LYS A 10 -3.40 -1.50 -8.60
C LYS A 10 -3.22 -2.40 -9.84
N CYS A 11 -2.32 -3.37 -9.77
CA CYS A 11 -2.01 -4.20 -10.93
C CYS A 11 -2.45 -5.64 -10.79
N GLY A 12 -2.90 -6.06 -9.61
CA GLY A 12 -3.39 -7.42 -9.40
C GLY A 12 -2.31 -8.46 -9.16
N LYS A 13 -1.04 -8.04 -9.07
CA LYS A 13 0.05 -8.98 -8.83
C LYS A 13 -0.08 -9.61 -7.45
N GLU A 14 0.15 -10.91 -7.38
CA GLU A 14 0.17 -11.62 -6.10
C GLU A 14 1.58 -11.52 -5.50
N ILE A 15 1.65 -11.09 -4.26
CA ILE A 15 2.93 -10.94 -3.55
C ILE A 15 3.09 -12.15 -2.64
N PRO A 16 4.17 -12.93 -2.80
CA PRO A 16 4.36 -14.14 -1.98
C PRO A 16 4.46 -13.82 -0.49
N VAL A 17 3.81 -14.66 0.32
CA VAL A 17 3.85 -14.55 1.77
C VAL A 17 4.32 -15.88 2.34
N SER A 18 5.27 -15.84 3.26
CA SER A 18 5.78 -17.03 3.92
C SER A 18 5.92 -16.75 5.40
N GLY A 19 5.37 -17.66 6.23
CA GLY A 19 5.47 -17.49 7.67
C GLY A 19 4.83 -16.21 8.17
N GLY A 20 3.79 -15.73 7.50
CA GLY A 20 3.13 -14.50 7.86
C GLY A 20 3.82 -13.23 7.39
N HIS A 21 4.90 -13.37 6.62
CA HIS A 21 5.69 -12.22 6.16
C HIS A 21 5.71 -12.15 4.64
N ALA A 22 5.53 -10.94 4.10
CA ALA A 22 5.68 -10.72 2.67
C ALA A 22 7.13 -10.96 2.27
N MET A 23 7.32 -11.67 1.16
CA MET A 23 8.66 -12.03 0.67
C MET A 23 9.18 -11.03 -0.36
N GLU A 24 8.40 -10.00 -0.68
CA GLU A 24 8.79 -8.90 -1.57
C GLU A 24 8.36 -7.61 -0.92
N GLY A 25 8.85 -6.51 -1.45
CA GLY A 25 8.43 -5.21 -0.96
C GLY A 25 6.93 -5.00 -1.18
N VAL A 26 6.24 -4.57 -0.15
CA VAL A 26 4.82 -4.25 -0.23
C VAL A 26 4.57 -2.96 0.53
N PHE A 27 3.76 -2.10 -0.07
CA PHE A 27 3.36 -0.86 0.56
C PHE A 27 1.91 -0.99 0.99
N ARG A 28 1.70 -1.07 2.29
CA ARG A 28 0.35 -1.21 2.85
C ARG A 28 -0.12 0.14 3.35
N VAL A 29 -1.30 0.52 2.90
CA VAL A 29 -1.95 1.75 3.34
C VAL A 29 -3.18 1.36 4.16
N ASP A 30 -3.33 2.00 5.30
CA ASP A 30 -4.47 1.79 6.17
C ASP A 30 -4.72 3.13 6.84
N TYR A 31 -5.73 3.85 6.35
CA TYR A 31 -5.95 5.22 6.78
C TYR A 31 -7.43 5.47 7.08
N GLU A 32 -7.69 6.07 8.22
CA GLU A 32 -9.03 6.48 8.60
C GLU A 32 -9.17 7.98 8.38
N TRP A 33 -10.18 8.36 7.59
CA TRP A 33 -10.41 9.76 7.25
C TRP A 33 -11.03 10.50 8.43
N GLY A 34 -10.60 11.72 8.64
CA GLY A 34 -10.98 12.50 9.78
C GLY A 34 -12.15 13.44 9.53
N TYR A 35 -12.45 14.21 10.58
CA TYR A 35 -13.62 15.04 10.66
C TYR A 35 -13.76 16.05 9.51
N PHE A 36 -12.63 16.59 9.04
CA PHE A 36 -12.68 17.62 8.00
C PHE A 36 -12.65 17.04 6.60
N SER A 37 -12.59 15.72 6.48
CA SER A 37 -12.66 15.07 5.17
C SER A 37 -14.09 14.80 4.80
N GLU A 38 -14.38 14.81 3.48
CA GLU A 38 -15.71 14.42 3.00
C GLU A 38 -15.94 12.92 3.21
N LYS A 39 -14.89 12.17 3.58
CA LYS A 39 -14.95 10.74 3.83
C LYS A 39 -14.87 10.43 5.32
N ASP A 40 -15.27 11.39 6.16
CA ASP A 40 -15.21 11.21 7.61
C ASP A 40 -15.86 9.90 8.05
N GLY A 41 -15.13 9.12 8.83
CA GLY A 41 -15.59 7.83 9.31
C GLY A 41 -15.27 6.66 8.40
N GLU A 42 -14.78 6.91 7.18
CA GLU A 42 -14.38 5.84 6.28
C GLU A 42 -12.93 5.46 6.53
N ARG A 43 -12.66 4.16 6.44
CA ARG A 43 -11.30 3.65 6.57
C ARG A 43 -10.92 2.97 5.27
N HIS A 44 -9.85 3.44 4.67
CA HIS A 44 -9.38 2.92 3.39
C HIS A 44 -8.13 2.10 3.59
N SER A 45 -8.13 0.88 3.06
CA SER A 45 -6.98 -0.01 3.18
C SER A 45 -6.69 -0.60 1.81
N PHE A 46 -5.41 -0.64 1.45
CA PHE A 46 -5.01 -1.30 0.20
C PHE A 46 -3.52 -1.63 0.26
N ASP A 47 -3.10 -2.47 -0.68
CA ASP A 47 -1.71 -2.86 -0.80
C ASP A 47 -1.21 -2.55 -2.21
N LEU A 48 0.04 -2.14 -2.32
CA LEU A 48 0.70 -1.94 -3.60
C LEU A 48 1.99 -2.74 -3.63
N CYS A 49 2.29 -3.33 -4.78
CA CYS A 49 3.60 -3.94 -4.97
C CYS A 49 4.62 -2.83 -5.19
N GLU A 50 5.90 -3.18 -5.06
CA GLU A 50 6.96 -2.19 -5.12
C GLU A 50 6.96 -1.44 -6.46
N ALA A 51 6.71 -2.14 -7.57
CA ALA A 51 6.68 -1.49 -8.88
C ALA A 51 5.56 -0.46 -8.98
N CYS A 52 4.40 -0.76 -8.41
CA CYS A 52 3.28 0.19 -8.42
C CYS A 52 3.56 1.37 -7.50
N TYR A 53 4.22 1.12 -6.38
CA TYR A 53 4.65 2.17 -5.48
C TYR A 53 5.60 3.14 -6.21
N ASP A 54 6.57 2.59 -6.95
CA ASP A 54 7.50 3.42 -7.71
C ASP A 54 6.78 4.27 -8.74
N LYS A 55 5.78 3.69 -9.41
CA LYS A 55 5.00 4.43 -10.40
C LYS A 55 4.21 5.56 -9.74
N LEU A 56 3.66 5.29 -8.56
CA LEU A 56 2.93 6.32 -7.82
C LEU A 56 3.83 7.48 -7.49
N LEU A 57 5.03 7.20 -6.99
CA LEU A 57 5.96 8.25 -6.61
C LEU A 57 6.43 9.07 -7.80
N ARG A 58 6.56 8.44 -8.96
CA ARG A 58 6.95 9.18 -10.17
C ARG A 58 5.89 10.18 -10.61
N SER A 59 4.64 10.00 -10.15
CA SER A 59 3.58 10.93 -10.48
C SER A 59 3.52 12.12 -9.52
N PHE A 60 4.33 12.10 -8.47
CA PHE A 60 4.33 13.18 -7.48
C PHE A 60 5.00 14.43 -8.05
N GLN A 61 4.38 15.55 -7.81
CA GLN A 61 4.96 16.84 -8.20
C GLN A 61 6.17 17.18 -7.32
N ILE A 62 6.09 16.82 -6.05
CA ILE A 62 7.17 17.05 -5.10
C ILE A 62 7.68 15.69 -4.66
N PRO A 63 8.98 15.39 -4.88
CA PRO A 63 9.51 14.07 -4.51
C PRO A 63 9.40 13.78 -3.03
N VAL A 64 9.30 12.49 -2.69
CA VAL A 64 9.26 12.08 -1.29
C VAL A 64 10.64 12.23 -0.67
N GLU A 65 10.66 12.39 0.63
CA GLU A 65 11.91 12.38 1.37
C GLU A 65 12.32 10.93 1.62
N ILE A 66 13.58 10.64 1.35
CA ILE A 66 14.13 9.31 1.54
C ILE A 66 15.30 9.41 2.50
N GLU A 67 15.24 8.60 3.57
CA GLU A 67 16.29 8.52 4.55
C GLU A 67 16.76 7.07 4.66
N GLY A 68 18.03 6.88 4.92
CA GLY A 68 18.57 5.53 5.08
C GLY A 68 19.82 5.25 4.27
#